data_e6a146f8995da30477fef0a3e87ef6d0
#
_entry.id   e6a146f8995da30477fef0a3e87ef6d0
#
_cell.length_a   1.000
_cell.length_b   1.000
_cell.length_c   1.000
_cell.angle_alpha   90.00
_cell.angle_beta   90.00
_cell.angle_gamma   90.00
#
_symmetry.space_group_name_H-M   'P 1'
#
loop_
_entity.id
_entity.type
_entity.pdbx_description
1 polymer ?
#
loop_
_entity_poly.entity_id
_entity_poly.type
_entity_poly.pdbx_seq_one_letter_code
_entity_poly.pdbx_strand_id
1 'polypeptide(L)'
;MIFRYGILIATTIAILMYGVLKPLRNWDMVAYVATAYHKDGYRGADLARETYGDIRKTVSSARFAVLTTGEYRETVFKDPVSLEQQIPFYSIRVAYIELIRLLKKTGLSYTRSTFVISACFAALSVLALGLLILKTSVPIGMLPVVAAVTGYTDLARLSTPDAMACFFSLLGIYSLMAKGRMVFPVAAILPLIRTDLILLSGFLMGYYILGGKRLLASLFLLAAVGFYILVTKQNDGYGYPTLFNFAFMGPPAPYPADIVISTQLGDYLAPYWILFNNLIFHSHSVIYVVALYLFWLKRGQMENQAEFHGLFAIPFIFTTAHLLLFPSDHYRFFTFSASLILLWILSSLARSRQINSPHGGKAFY
;
A
#
# COMPACT_ATOMS: atom_id res chain seq x y z
N MET A 1 -22.54 10.86 20.38
CA MET A 1 -21.89 9.57 20.13
C MET A 1 -22.38 8.93 18.82
N ILE A 2 -23.67 8.73 18.61
CA ILE A 2 -24.28 8.09 17.42
C ILE A 2 -23.84 8.74 16.09
N PHE A 3 -23.87 10.07 16.00
CA PHE A 3 -23.46 10.81 14.81
C PHE A 3 -22.01 10.54 14.38
N ARG A 4 -21.08 10.41 15.33
CA ARG A 4 -19.65 10.12 15.04
C ARG A 4 -19.47 8.75 14.39
N TYR A 5 -20.12 7.73 14.93
CA TYR A 5 -20.10 6.38 14.32
C TYR A 5 -20.87 6.32 13.01
N GLY A 6 -21.89 7.14 12.83
CA GLY A 6 -22.63 7.27 11.58
C GLY A 6 -21.72 7.72 10.42
N ILE A 7 -20.92 8.75 10.61
CA ILE A 7 -19.93 9.23 9.60
C ILE A 7 -18.89 8.14 9.30
N LEU A 8 -18.35 7.49 10.34
CA LEU A 8 -17.39 6.41 10.17
C LEU A 8 -17.93 5.28 9.31
N ILE A 9 -19.11 4.76 9.67
CA ILE A 9 -19.75 3.65 8.95
C ILE A 9 -20.14 4.07 7.53
N ALA A 10 -20.73 5.24 7.35
CA ALA A 10 -21.16 5.72 6.05
C ALA A 10 -19.96 5.89 5.09
N THR A 11 -18.85 6.47 5.56
CA THR A 11 -17.63 6.63 4.73
C THR A 11 -17.03 5.27 4.37
N THR A 12 -16.98 4.34 5.33
CA THR A 12 -16.47 2.98 5.10
C THR A 12 -17.30 2.24 4.05
N ILE A 13 -18.63 2.28 4.17
CA ILE A 13 -19.56 1.66 3.21
C ILE A 13 -19.43 2.33 1.83
N ALA A 14 -19.34 3.65 1.78
CA ALA A 14 -19.19 4.39 0.52
C ALA A 14 -17.94 3.96 -0.25
N ILE A 15 -16.79 3.83 0.42
CA ILE A 15 -15.53 3.35 -0.19
C ILE A 15 -15.67 1.91 -0.67
N LEU A 16 -16.26 1.01 0.13
CA LEU A 16 -16.51 -0.38 -0.26
C LEU A 16 -17.36 -0.45 -1.54
N MET A 17 -18.51 0.21 -1.51
CA MET A 17 -19.44 0.21 -2.64
C MET A 17 -18.83 0.82 -3.89
N TYR A 18 -18.07 1.91 -3.73
CA TYR A 18 -17.38 2.54 -4.87
C TYR A 18 -16.35 1.60 -5.51
N GLY A 19 -15.53 0.92 -4.71
CA GLY A 19 -14.54 -0.05 -5.21
C GLY A 19 -15.17 -1.23 -5.93
N VAL A 20 -16.25 -1.81 -5.36
CA VAL A 20 -16.94 -2.96 -5.95
C VAL A 20 -17.71 -2.59 -7.22
N LEU A 21 -18.41 -1.44 -7.24
CA LEU A 21 -19.25 -1.01 -8.36
C LEU A 21 -18.46 -0.37 -9.51
N LYS A 22 -17.29 0.24 -9.23
CA LYS A 22 -16.49 0.98 -10.21
C LYS A 22 -15.03 0.53 -10.24
N PRO A 23 -14.73 -0.78 -10.33
CA PRO A 23 -13.36 -1.27 -10.34
C PRO A 23 -12.59 -0.75 -11.55
N LEU A 24 -11.32 -0.38 -11.35
CA LEU A 24 -10.46 0.13 -12.42
C LEU A 24 -9.98 -0.96 -13.38
N ARG A 25 -9.83 -2.19 -12.89
CA ARG A 25 -9.37 -3.35 -13.65
C ARG A 25 -8.06 -3.06 -14.39
N ASN A 26 -7.05 -2.59 -13.65
CA ASN A 26 -5.72 -2.26 -14.16
C ASN A 26 -4.98 -3.52 -14.65
N TRP A 27 -3.89 -3.34 -15.38
CA TRP A 27 -3.15 -4.45 -15.98
C TRP A 27 -2.57 -5.43 -14.94
N ASP A 28 -2.18 -4.96 -13.76
CA ASP A 28 -1.72 -5.82 -12.66
C ASP A 28 -2.70 -6.97 -12.36
N MET A 29 -4.00 -6.77 -12.61
CA MET A 29 -5.02 -7.81 -12.48
C MET A 29 -4.69 -9.04 -13.32
N VAL A 30 -4.18 -8.85 -14.56
CA VAL A 30 -3.82 -9.94 -15.46
C VAL A 30 -2.75 -10.82 -14.83
N ALA A 31 -1.70 -10.19 -14.32
CA ALA A 31 -0.58 -10.90 -13.73
C ALA A 31 -0.97 -11.61 -12.40
N TYR A 32 -1.83 -11.00 -11.56
CA TYR A 32 -2.33 -11.67 -10.34
C TYR A 32 -3.24 -12.86 -10.64
N VAL A 33 -4.09 -12.75 -11.67
CA VAL A 33 -4.93 -13.87 -12.13
C VAL A 33 -4.06 -14.99 -12.69
N ALA A 34 -3.06 -14.65 -13.52
CA ALA A 34 -2.09 -15.61 -14.04
C ALA A 34 -1.32 -16.31 -12.92
N THR A 35 -0.84 -15.56 -11.93
CA THR A 35 -0.13 -16.10 -10.76
C THR A 35 -1.02 -17.07 -9.97
N ALA A 36 -2.31 -16.75 -9.80
CA ALA A 36 -3.25 -17.64 -9.09
C ALA A 36 -3.46 -18.96 -9.86
N TYR A 37 -3.67 -18.91 -11.18
CA TYR A 37 -3.77 -20.11 -12.02
C TYR A 37 -2.46 -20.91 -12.05
N HIS A 38 -1.31 -20.23 -12.12
CA HIS A 38 0.01 -20.87 -12.05
C HIS A 38 0.21 -21.63 -10.73
N LYS A 39 -0.24 -21.07 -9.59
CA LYS A 39 -0.25 -21.74 -8.30
C LYS A 39 -1.19 -22.96 -8.24
N ASP A 40 -2.20 -23.01 -9.08
CA ASP A 40 -3.09 -24.16 -9.25
C ASP A 40 -2.55 -25.21 -10.26
N GLY A 41 -1.35 -24.99 -10.80
CA GLY A 41 -0.65 -25.96 -11.66
C GLY A 41 -0.78 -25.71 -13.16
N TYR A 42 -1.49 -24.68 -13.62
CA TYR A 42 -1.56 -24.33 -15.05
C TYR A 42 -0.22 -23.78 -15.55
N ARG A 43 0.13 -24.13 -16.80
CA ARG A 43 1.38 -23.71 -17.46
C ARG A 43 1.15 -23.45 -18.95
N GLY A 44 2.05 -22.69 -19.59
CA GLY A 44 2.09 -22.45 -21.03
C GLY A 44 0.77 -21.95 -21.60
N ALA A 45 0.33 -22.56 -22.69
CA ALA A 45 -0.89 -22.20 -23.39
C ALA A 45 -2.16 -22.37 -22.54
N ASP A 46 -2.20 -23.36 -21.63
CA ASP A 46 -3.33 -23.57 -20.73
C ASP A 46 -3.43 -22.45 -19.69
N LEU A 47 -2.30 -21.98 -19.15
CA LEU A 47 -2.25 -20.84 -18.26
C LEU A 47 -2.80 -19.58 -18.93
N ALA A 48 -2.33 -19.29 -20.16
CA ALA A 48 -2.79 -18.13 -20.92
C ALA A 48 -4.30 -18.22 -21.21
N ARG A 49 -4.77 -19.38 -21.67
CA ARG A 49 -6.20 -19.61 -21.95
C ARG A 49 -7.09 -19.39 -20.74
N GLU A 50 -6.75 -19.97 -19.59
CA GLU A 50 -7.55 -19.84 -18.37
C GLU A 50 -7.50 -18.41 -17.82
N THR A 51 -6.33 -17.78 -17.82
CA THR A 51 -6.15 -16.38 -17.37
C THR A 51 -7.02 -15.43 -18.18
N TYR A 52 -6.84 -15.39 -19.48
CA TYR A 52 -7.56 -14.45 -20.32
C TYR A 52 -9.03 -14.85 -20.52
N GLY A 53 -9.37 -16.14 -20.41
CA GLY A 53 -10.75 -16.64 -20.39
C GLY A 53 -11.54 -16.12 -19.18
N ASP A 54 -10.97 -16.17 -17.98
CA ASP A 54 -11.58 -15.62 -16.74
C ASP A 54 -11.76 -14.10 -16.85
N ILE A 55 -10.73 -13.39 -17.31
CA ILE A 55 -10.76 -11.94 -17.49
C ILE A 55 -11.85 -11.55 -18.50
N ARG A 56 -11.90 -12.19 -19.66
CA ARG A 56 -12.87 -11.89 -20.73
C ARG A 56 -14.32 -12.06 -20.27
N LYS A 57 -14.59 -13.03 -19.38
CA LYS A 57 -15.92 -13.24 -18.79
C LYS A 57 -16.32 -12.16 -17.78
N THR A 58 -15.35 -11.44 -17.25
CA THR A 58 -15.56 -10.50 -16.13
C THR A 58 -15.53 -9.02 -16.54
N VAL A 59 -14.81 -8.69 -17.63
CA VAL A 59 -14.65 -7.31 -18.10
C VAL A 59 -15.43 -7.06 -19.40
N SER A 60 -15.73 -5.79 -19.73
CA SER A 60 -16.32 -5.43 -21.02
C SER A 60 -15.32 -5.66 -22.16
N SER A 61 -15.82 -5.85 -23.40
CA SER A 61 -14.97 -6.03 -24.57
C SER A 61 -14.01 -4.86 -24.79
N ALA A 62 -14.45 -3.62 -24.56
CA ALA A 62 -13.60 -2.43 -24.64
C ALA A 62 -12.47 -2.48 -23.59
N ARG A 63 -12.77 -2.91 -22.35
CA ARG A 63 -11.75 -3.04 -21.32
C ARG A 63 -10.79 -4.19 -21.60
N PHE A 64 -11.30 -5.31 -22.11
CA PHE A 64 -10.45 -6.44 -22.54
C PHE A 64 -9.45 -6.00 -23.61
N ALA A 65 -9.91 -5.25 -24.63
CA ALA A 65 -9.02 -4.70 -25.63
C ALA A 65 -7.90 -3.84 -25.00
N VAL A 66 -8.21 -2.94 -24.07
CA VAL A 66 -7.18 -2.14 -23.37
C VAL A 66 -6.15 -3.00 -22.62
N LEU A 67 -6.56 -4.17 -22.12
CA LEU A 67 -5.66 -5.09 -21.41
C LEU A 67 -4.77 -5.95 -22.33
N THR A 68 -5.13 -6.05 -23.64
CA THR A 68 -4.50 -6.95 -24.60
C THR A 68 -3.93 -6.24 -25.82
N THR A 69 -3.97 -4.91 -25.90
CA THR A 69 -3.42 -4.10 -27.01
C THR A 69 -2.28 -3.22 -26.54
N GLY A 70 -1.41 -2.84 -27.48
CA GLY A 70 -0.14 -2.15 -27.25
C GLY A 70 1.01 -3.14 -27.13
N GLU A 71 2.19 -2.73 -27.59
CA GLU A 71 3.36 -3.59 -27.81
C GLU A 71 3.63 -4.60 -26.67
N TYR A 72 3.79 -4.11 -25.46
CA TYR A 72 4.02 -4.95 -24.27
C TYR A 72 2.84 -5.89 -23.99
N ARG A 73 1.61 -5.34 -23.90
CA ARG A 73 0.43 -6.10 -23.48
C ARG A 73 0.02 -7.12 -24.54
N GLU A 74 0.18 -6.78 -25.79
CA GLU A 74 -0.14 -7.65 -26.92
C GLU A 74 0.82 -8.83 -26.98
N THR A 75 2.11 -8.60 -26.73
CA THR A 75 3.11 -9.68 -26.66
C THR A 75 2.79 -10.63 -25.50
N VAL A 76 2.53 -10.09 -24.29
CA VAL A 76 2.17 -10.91 -23.11
C VAL A 76 0.85 -11.67 -23.33
N PHE A 77 -0.09 -11.11 -24.13
CA PHE A 77 -1.35 -11.80 -24.47
C PHE A 77 -1.16 -12.93 -25.47
N LYS A 78 -0.33 -12.71 -26.50
CA LYS A 78 -0.15 -13.66 -27.60
C LYS A 78 0.84 -14.79 -27.28
N ASP A 79 1.83 -14.51 -26.42
CA ASP A 79 2.88 -15.45 -26.08
C ASP A 79 2.77 -15.93 -24.61
N PRO A 80 2.41 -17.21 -24.40
CA PRO A 80 2.37 -17.80 -23.07
C PRO A 80 3.69 -17.75 -22.29
N VAL A 81 4.84 -17.81 -23.00
CA VAL A 81 6.16 -17.72 -22.36
C VAL A 81 6.36 -16.32 -21.76
N SER A 82 5.98 -15.29 -22.51
CA SER A 82 6.01 -13.91 -22.03
C SER A 82 5.12 -13.71 -20.79
N LEU A 83 3.91 -14.30 -20.79
CA LEU A 83 3.02 -14.25 -19.63
C LEU A 83 3.62 -14.95 -18.40
N GLU A 84 4.23 -16.13 -18.58
CA GLU A 84 4.86 -16.87 -17.49
C GLU A 84 6.04 -16.10 -16.89
N GLN A 85 6.82 -15.43 -17.72
CA GLN A 85 7.95 -14.61 -17.26
C GLN A 85 7.54 -13.39 -16.44
N GLN A 86 6.26 -12.97 -16.45
CA GLN A 86 5.77 -11.91 -15.57
C GLN A 86 5.50 -12.42 -14.14
N ILE A 87 5.20 -13.71 -13.97
CA ILE A 87 4.73 -14.27 -12.69
C ILE A 87 5.70 -14.06 -11.52
N PRO A 88 7.02 -14.18 -11.65
CA PRO A 88 7.96 -13.97 -10.56
C PRO A 88 7.81 -12.62 -9.85
N PHE A 89 7.54 -11.54 -10.60
CA PHE A 89 7.31 -10.21 -10.01
C PHE A 89 6.07 -10.14 -9.12
N TYR A 90 5.08 -11.01 -9.34
CA TYR A 90 3.79 -10.99 -8.63
C TYR A 90 3.70 -12.09 -7.57
N SER A 91 4.40 -13.20 -7.72
CA SER A 91 4.39 -14.36 -6.82
C SER A 91 4.81 -14.02 -5.38
N ILE A 92 5.62 -12.98 -5.21
CA ILE A 92 6.08 -12.48 -3.91
C ILE A 92 5.00 -11.73 -3.09
N ARG A 93 3.75 -11.61 -3.56
CA ARG A 93 2.61 -11.05 -2.81
C ARG A 93 1.74 -12.18 -2.26
N VAL A 94 2.37 -13.06 -1.49
CA VAL A 94 1.81 -14.36 -1.06
C VAL A 94 0.45 -14.21 -0.39
N ALA A 95 0.31 -13.30 0.58
CA ALA A 95 -0.95 -13.11 1.29
C ALA A 95 -2.11 -12.70 0.36
N TYR A 96 -1.83 -11.84 -0.62
CA TYR A 96 -2.83 -11.40 -1.59
C TYR A 96 -3.23 -12.52 -2.55
N ILE A 97 -2.26 -13.28 -3.07
CA ILE A 97 -2.51 -14.41 -3.98
C ILE A 97 -3.32 -15.51 -3.27
N GLU A 98 -2.92 -15.88 -2.06
CA GLU A 98 -3.65 -16.94 -1.32
C GLU A 98 -5.08 -16.49 -0.95
N LEU A 99 -5.30 -15.21 -0.70
CA LEU A 99 -6.64 -14.69 -0.47
C LEU A 99 -7.49 -14.71 -1.75
N ILE A 100 -6.91 -14.40 -2.93
CA ILE A 100 -7.57 -14.57 -4.25
C ILE A 100 -7.98 -16.04 -4.44
N ARG A 101 -7.08 -16.98 -4.14
CA ARG A 101 -7.34 -18.42 -4.26
C ARG A 101 -8.41 -18.91 -3.26
N LEU A 102 -8.40 -18.36 -2.06
CA LEU A 102 -9.42 -18.65 -1.06
C LEU A 102 -10.82 -18.20 -1.51
N LEU A 103 -10.95 -16.99 -2.06
CA LEU A 103 -12.22 -16.48 -2.56
C LEU A 103 -12.73 -17.25 -3.77
N LYS A 104 -11.86 -17.85 -4.58
CA LYS A 104 -12.27 -18.78 -5.65
C LYS A 104 -13.08 -19.95 -5.11
N LYS A 105 -12.72 -20.47 -3.92
CA LYS A 105 -13.44 -21.58 -3.27
C LYS A 105 -14.88 -21.18 -2.85
N THR A 106 -15.17 -19.89 -2.71
CA THR A 106 -16.51 -19.36 -2.42
C THR A 106 -17.37 -19.09 -3.67
N GLY A 107 -16.85 -19.42 -4.88
CA GLY A 107 -17.54 -19.25 -6.15
C GLY A 107 -17.22 -17.96 -6.90
N LEU A 108 -16.38 -17.08 -6.36
CA LEU A 108 -15.90 -15.90 -7.11
C LEU A 108 -14.83 -16.31 -8.14
N SER A 109 -14.82 -15.67 -9.33
CA SER A 109 -13.71 -15.84 -10.27
C SER A 109 -12.44 -15.19 -9.72
N TYR A 110 -11.25 -15.61 -10.19
CA TYR A 110 -10.01 -14.99 -9.78
C TYR A 110 -9.98 -13.50 -10.12
N THR A 111 -10.46 -13.12 -11.28
CA THR A 111 -10.59 -11.73 -11.72
C THR A 111 -11.45 -10.90 -10.75
N ARG A 112 -12.62 -11.42 -10.34
CA ARG A 112 -13.48 -10.71 -9.36
C ARG A 112 -12.84 -10.61 -8.00
N SER A 113 -12.17 -11.66 -7.55
CA SER A 113 -11.49 -11.70 -6.26
C SER A 113 -10.47 -10.58 -6.11
N THR A 114 -9.72 -10.21 -7.17
CA THR A 114 -8.70 -9.17 -7.11
C THR A 114 -9.27 -7.81 -6.65
N PHE A 115 -10.31 -7.31 -7.31
CA PHE A 115 -10.86 -6.00 -6.96
C PHE A 115 -11.78 -6.02 -5.73
N VAL A 116 -12.45 -7.15 -5.46
CA VAL A 116 -13.24 -7.29 -4.22
C VAL A 116 -12.35 -7.24 -3.00
N ILE A 117 -11.20 -7.92 -3.01
CA ILE A 117 -10.21 -7.84 -1.93
C ILE A 117 -9.74 -6.40 -1.74
N SER A 118 -9.38 -5.71 -2.82
CA SER A 118 -8.91 -4.32 -2.74
C SER A 118 -10.00 -3.40 -2.17
N ALA A 119 -11.25 -3.52 -2.62
CA ALA A 119 -12.37 -2.73 -2.10
C ALA A 119 -12.61 -2.99 -0.60
N CYS A 120 -12.60 -4.25 -0.17
CA CYS A 120 -12.76 -4.63 1.23
C CYS A 120 -11.63 -4.05 2.11
N PHE A 121 -10.37 -4.21 1.69
CA PHE A 121 -9.25 -3.70 2.47
C PHE A 121 -9.13 -2.17 2.43
N ALA A 122 -9.55 -1.50 1.37
CA ALA A 122 -9.65 -0.04 1.36
C ALA A 122 -10.72 0.46 2.33
N ALA A 123 -11.87 -0.20 2.40
CA ALA A 123 -12.91 0.09 3.39
C ALA A 123 -12.42 -0.15 4.83
N LEU A 124 -11.75 -1.28 5.09
CA LEU A 124 -11.13 -1.55 6.39
C LEU A 124 -10.04 -0.53 6.74
N SER A 125 -9.30 -0.04 5.74
CA SER A 125 -8.30 1.03 5.93
C SER A 125 -8.98 2.34 6.36
N VAL A 126 -10.10 2.71 5.74
CA VAL A 126 -10.88 3.89 6.13
C VAL A 126 -11.46 3.73 7.53
N LEU A 127 -11.91 2.53 7.90
CA LEU A 127 -12.34 2.22 9.27
C LEU A 127 -11.19 2.41 10.27
N ALA A 128 -10.01 1.86 9.98
CA ALA A 128 -8.82 2.00 10.82
C ALA A 128 -8.38 3.46 10.96
N LEU A 129 -8.38 4.22 9.85
CA LEU A 129 -8.11 5.66 9.84
C LEU A 129 -9.12 6.43 10.69
N GLY A 130 -10.41 6.12 10.59
CA GLY A 130 -11.44 6.74 11.42
C GLY A 130 -11.24 6.45 12.92
N LEU A 131 -10.84 5.21 13.27
CA LEU A 131 -10.49 4.87 14.64
C LEU A 131 -9.24 5.63 15.14
N LEU A 132 -8.28 5.91 14.26
CA LEU A 132 -7.13 6.78 14.56
C LEU A 132 -7.59 8.24 14.77
N ILE A 133 -8.47 8.78 13.92
CA ILE A 133 -9.03 10.13 14.07
C ILE A 133 -9.72 10.27 15.43
N LEU A 134 -10.48 9.27 15.87
CA LEU A 134 -11.14 9.28 17.18
C LEU A 134 -10.17 9.34 18.38
N LYS A 135 -8.89 9.02 18.17
CA LYS A 135 -7.83 9.14 19.18
C LYS A 135 -7.07 10.48 19.14
N THR A 136 -7.44 11.37 18.22
CA THR A 136 -6.82 12.69 18.05
C THR A 136 -7.82 13.80 18.35
N SER A 137 -7.37 15.06 18.30
CA SER A 137 -8.21 16.26 18.40
C SER A 137 -8.95 16.61 17.09
N VAL A 138 -8.81 15.80 16.04
CA VAL A 138 -9.44 16.04 14.74
C VAL A 138 -10.90 15.60 14.75
N PRO A 139 -11.85 16.44 14.30
CA PRO A 139 -13.24 16.03 14.18
C PRO A 139 -13.42 14.87 13.19
N ILE A 140 -14.23 13.87 13.54
CA ILE A 140 -14.49 12.70 12.68
C ILE A 140 -15.10 13.09 11.32
N GLY A 141 -15.77 14.23 11.21
CA GLY A 141 -16.25 14.80 9.96
C GLY A 141 -15.17 15.04 8.90
N MET A 142 -13.88 15.09 9.32
CA MET A 142 -12.75 15.17 8.39
C MET A 142 -12.41 13.84 7.72
N LEU A 143 -12.92 12.71 8.20
CA LEU A 143 -12.62 11.38 7.64
C LEU A 143 -12.89 11.29 6.12
N PRO A 144 -14.06 11.70 5.59
CA PRO A 144 -14.30 11.67 4.14
C PRO A 144 -13.31 12.52 3.35
N VAL A 145 -12.94 13.69 3.88
CA VAL A 145 -11.99 14.62 3.24
C VAL A 145 -10.59 14.01 3.21
N VAL A 146 -10.11 13.50 4.35
CA VAL A 146 -8.80 12.83 4.43
C VAL A 146 -8.75 11.64 3.49
N ALA A 147 -9.80 10.79 3.50
CA ALA A 147 -9.87 9.62 2.62
C ALA A 147 -9.85 10.01 1.13
N ALA A 148 -10.58 11.05 0.72
CA ALA A 148 -10.60 11.51 -0.66
C ALA A 148 -9.24 12.10 -1.09
N VAL A 149 -8.66 13.00 -0.29
CA VAL A 149 -7.41 13.71 -0.62
C VAL A 149 -6.22 12.76 -0.67
N THR A 150 -6.21 11.69 0.14
CA THR A 150 -5.09 10.75 0.19
C THR A 150 -5.27 9.52 -0.70
N GLY A 151 -6.33 9.45 -1.53
CA GLY A 151 -6.46 8.49 -2.61
C GLY A 151 -7.11 7.14 -2.24
N TYR A 152 -7.90 7.04 -1.16
CA TYR A 152 -8.60 5.79 -0.82
C TYR A 152 -9.63 5.39 -1.86
N THR A 153 -10.21 6.34 -2.59
CA THR A 153 -11.13 6.06 -3.70
C THR A 153 -10.46 5.29 -4.82
N ASP A 154 -9.23 5.66 -5.19
CA ASP A 154 -8.46 4.96 -6.22
C ASP A 154 -7.94 3.63 -5.68
N LEU A 155 -7.44 3.61 -4.43
CA LEU A 155 -6.97 2.41 -3.77
C LEU A 155 -8.05 1.31 -3.74
N ALA A 156 -9.33 1.68 -3.52
CA ALA A 156 -10.46 0.75 -3.50
C ALA A 156 -10.75 0.12 -4.87
N ARG A 157 -10.43 0.83 -5.96
CA ARG A 157 -10.75 0.41 -7.33
C ARG A 157 -9.68 -0.45 -8.00
N LEU A 158 -8.45 -0.38 -7.50
CA LEU A 158 -7.30 -1.12 -8.04
C LEU A 158 -7.44 -2.63 -7.79
N SER A 159 -6.82 -3.43 -8.64
CA SER A 159 -6.68 -4.89 -8.47
C SER A 159 -5.24 -5.18 -8.03
N THR A 160 -4.87 -4.74 -6.83
CA THR A 160 -3.49 -4.82 -6.29
C THR A 160 -3.49 -5.06 -4.77
N PRO A 161 -2.40 -5.53 -4.18
CA PRO A 161 -2.27 -5.72 -2.73
C PRO A 161 -2.18 -4.42 -1.93
N ASP A 162 -2.14 -3.24 -2.59
CA ASP A 162 -1.85 -1.96 -1.94
C ASP A 162 -2.89 -1.59 -0.88
N ALA A 163 -4.16 -1.91 -1.11
CA ALA A 163 -5.21 -1.70 -0.12
C ALA A 163 -5.01 -2.58 1.14
N MET A 164 -4.60 -3.84 0.95
CA MET A 164 -4.26 -4.73 2.06
C MET A 164 -3.03 -4.20 2.81
N ALA A 165 -2.00 -3.76 2.10
CA ALA A 165 -0.81 -3.14 2.66
C ALA A 165 -1.17 -1.89 3.48
N CYS A 166 -2.02 -1.01 2.95
CA CYS A 166 -2.51 0.17 3.64
C CYS A 166 -3.22 -0.19 4.96
N PHE A 167 -4.14 -1.16 4.93
CA PHE A 167 -4.88 -1.59 6.12
C PHE A 167 -3.95 -2.11 7.22
N PHE A 168 -3.06 -3.04 6.91
CA PHE A 168 -2.17 -3.61 7.93
C PHE A 168 -1.14 -2.60 8.43
N SER A 169 -0.71 -1.65 7.59
CA SER A 169 0.13 -0.53 8.03
C SER A 169 -0.60 0.37 9.03
N LEU A 170 -1.85 0.75 8.75
CA LEU A 170 -2.69 1.53 9.67
C LEU A 170 -2.99 0.77 10.95
N LEU A 171 -3.25 -0.55 10.88
CA LEU A 171 -3.49 -1.40 12.04
C LEU A 171 -2.24 -1.47 12.94
N GLY A 172 -1.05 -1.56 12.35
CA GLY A 172 0.22 -1.51 13.07
C GLY A 172 0.40 -0.18 13.83
N ILE A 173 0.17 0.94 13.15
CA ILE A 173 0.24 2.28 13.74
C ILE A 173 -0.85 2.50 14.80
N TYR A 174 -2.09 2.06 14.52
CA TYR A 174 -3.17 2.13 15.51
C TYR A 174 -2.80 1.37 16.80
N SER A 175 -2.26 0.16 16.64
CA SER A 175 -1.84 -0.66 17.76
C SER A 175 -0.65 -0.03 18.53
N LEU A 176 0.30 0.59 17.82
CA LEU A 176 1.40 1.34 18.44
C LEU A 176 0.85 2.49 19.29
N MET A 177 -0.03 3.34 18.73
CA MET A 177 -0.63 4.47 19.44
C MET A 177 -1.51 4.05 20.62
N ALA A 178 -2.18 2.89 20.50
CA ALA A 178 -2.98 2.30 21.56
C ALA A 178 -2.14 1.53 22.60
N LYS A 179 -0.81 1.47 22.43
CA LYS A 179 0.11 0.64 23.23
C LYS A 179 -0.31 -0.85 23.26
N GLY A 180 -1.00 -1.28 22.20
CA GLY A 180 -1.52 -2.64 22.04
C GLY A 180 -0.44 -3.63 21.62
N ARG A 181 -0.65 -4.93 21.93
CA ARG A 181 0.28 -6.01 21.58
C ARG A 181 0.14 -6.47 20.11
N MET A 182 -0.94 -6.10 19.42
CA MET A 182 -1.19 -6.48 18.02
C MET A 182 -0.14 -5.92 17.05
N VAL A 183 0.60 -4.88 17.43
CA VAL A 183 1.70 -4.35 16.61
C VAL A 183 2.74 -5.41 16.28
N PHE A 184 3.04 -6.34 17.19
CA PHE A 184 4.05 -7.37 17.00
C PHE A 184 3.68 -8.38 15.88
N PRO A 185 2.55 -9.11 15.97
CA PRO A 185 2.17 -10.02 14.90
C PRO A 185 1.88 -9.28 13.58
N VAL A 186 1.32 -8.08 13.63
CA VAL A 186 1.12 -7.27 12.41
C VAL A 186 2.45 -6.97 11.73
N ALA A 187 3.45 -6.46 12.46
CA ALA A 187 4.76 -6.18 11.89
C ALA A 187 5.44 -7.45 11.32
N ALA A 188 5.26 -8.60 11.95
CA ALA A 188 5.84 -9.85 11.44
C ALA A 188 5.27 -10.24 10.06
N ILE A 189 3.97 -10.09 9.84
CA ILE A 189 3.30 -10.54 8.60
C ILE A 189 3.35 -9.54 7.45
N LEU A 190 3.73 -8.29 7.67
CA LEU A 190 3.78 -7.25 6.64
C LEU A 190 4.53 -7.70 5.36
N PRO A 191 5.70 -8.38 5.43
CA PRO A 191 6.43 -8.83 4.23
C PRO A 191 5.67 -9.86 3.39
N LEU A 192 4.70 -10.62 3.98
CA LEU A 192 3.84 -11.54 3.23
C LEU A 192 2.86 -10.82 2.31
N ILE A 193 2.54 -9.56 2.62
CA ILE A 193 1.61 -8.73 1.85
C ILE A 193 2.39 -8.02 0.73
N ARG A 194 3.49 -7.34 1.12
CA ARG A 194 4.42 -6.67 0.21
C ARG A 194 5.82 -6.69 0.82
N THR A 195 6.80 -7.10 0.04
CA THR A 195 8.18 -7.27 0.51
C THR A 195 8.83 -5.98 0.99
N ASP A 196 8.50 -4.82 0.40
CA ASP A 196 8.98 -3.50 0.81
C ASP A 196 8.50 -3.08 2.21
N LEU A 197 7.40 -3.66 2.70
CA LEU A 197 6.91 -3.40 4.06
C LEU A 197 7.81 -3.98 5.17
N ILE A 198 8.87 -4.72 4.82
CA ILE A 198 9.93 -5.07 5.79
C ILE A 198 10.54 -3.82 6.43
N LEU A 199 10.60 -2.70 5.70
CA LEU A 199 11.04 -1.41 6.24
C LEU A 199 10.11 -0.95 7.37
N LEU A 200 8.79 -1.02 7.14
CA LEU A 200 7.82 -0.63 8.17
C LEU A 200 7.89 -1.57 9.38
N SER A 201 8.08 -2.88 9.15
CA SER A 201 8.31 -3.85 10.23
C SER A 201 9.54 -3.45 11.06
N GLY A 202 10.63 -3.08 10.39
CA GLY A 202 11.86 -2.60 11.04
C GLY A 202 11.62 -1.34 11.89
N PHE A 203 10.90 -0.36 11.37
CA PHE A 203 10.62 0.88 12.11
C PHE A 203 9.67 0.66 13.30
N LEU A 204 8.62 -0.16 13.14
CA LEU A 204 7.71 -0.51 14.24
C LEU A 204 8.45 -1.28 15.34
N MET A 205 9.23 -2.28 14.98
CA MET A 205 9.98 -3.08 15.96
C MET A 205 11.15 -2.28 16.56
N GLY A 206 11.83 -1.45 15.76
CA GLY A 206 12.87 -0.52 16.23
C GLY A 206 12.35 0.42 17.33
N TYR A 207 11.15 0.97 17.16
CA TYR A 207 10.49 1.78 18.19
C TYR A 207 10.38 1.04 19.53
N TYR A 208 9.97 -0.25 19.51
CA TYR A 208 9.84 -1.03 20.74
C TYR A 208 11.18 -1.51 21.31
N ILE A 209 12.18 -1.76 20.46
CA ILE A 209 13.55 -2.09 20.91
C ILE A 209 14.15 -0.90 21.68
N LEU A 210 14.03 0.30 21.12
CA LEU A 210 14.48 1.54 21.77
C LEU A 210 13.68 1.87 23.04
N GLY A 211 12.38 1.53 23.05
CA GLY A 211 11.49 1.67 24.19
C GLY A 211 11.61 0.58 25.26
N GLY A 212 12.65 -0.28 25.20
CA GLY A 212 12.99 -1.27 26.24
C GLY A 212 12.36 -2.65 26.07
N LYS A 213 11.48 -2.90 25.08
CA LYS A 213 10.89 -4.23 24.82
C LYS A 213 11.75 -5.06 23.87
N ARG A 214 13.06 -5.10 24.12
CA ARG A 214 14.08 -5.61 23.19
C ARG A 214 13.82 -7.04 22.73
N LEU A 215 13.68 -7.99 23.65
CA LEU A 215 13.56 -9.41 23.31
C LEU A 215 12.34 -9.68 22.44
N LEU A 216 11.15 -9.24 22.87
CA LEU A 216 9.90 -9.49 22.15
C LEU A 216 9.94 -8.86 20.73
N ALA A 217 10.35 -7.59 20.64
CA ALA A 217 10.42 -6.89 19.36
C ALA A 217 11.46 -7.52 18.41
N SER A 218 12.63 -7.96 18.93
CA SER A 218 13.63 -8.66 18.13
C SER A 218 13.13 -10.00 17.60
N LEU A 219 12.38 -10.78 18.39
CA LEU A 219 11.80 -12.05 17.94
C LEU A 219 10.81 -11.82 16.77
N PHE A 220 9.93 -10.81 16.87
CA PHE A 220 8.99 -10.53 15.79
C PHE A 220 9.67 -9.89 14.57
N LEU A 221 10.75 -9.11 14.75
CA LEU A 221 11.56 -8.63 13.65
C LEU A 221 12.27 -9.79 12.91
N LEU A 222 12.83 -10.75 13.66
CA LEU A 222 13.41 -11.95 13.06
C LEU A 222 12.36 -12.77 12.31
N ALA A 223 11.14 -12.87 12.82
CA ALA A 223 10.03 -13.52 12.11
C ALA A 223 9.70 -12.75 10.80
N ALA A 224 9.64 -11.41 10.82
CA ALA A 224 9.43 -10.61 9.63
C ALA A 224 10.53 -10.83 8.58
N VAL A 225 11.81 -10.85 9.01
CA VAL A 225 12.95 -11.14 8.12
C VAL A 225 12.86 -12.57 7.58
N GLY A 226 12.49 -13.54 8.40
CA GLY A 226 12.25 -14.91 7.96
C GLY A 226 11.17 -15.01 6.89
N PHE A 227 10.02 -14.36 7.08
CA PHE A 227 8.96 -14.28 6.06
C PHE A 227 9.42 -13.56 4.80
N TYR A 228 10.17 -12.46 4.93
CA TYR A 228 10.75 -11.76 3.78
C TYR A 228 11.63 -12.70 2.94
N ILE A 229 12.55 -13.44 3.58
CA ILE A 229 13.44 -14.38 2.90
C ILE A 229 12.63 -15.51 2.22
N LEU A 230 11.63 -16.07 2.90
CA LEU A 230 10.78 -17.13 2.34
C LEU A 230 9.98 -16.65 1.12
N VAL A 231 9.47 -15.43 1.16
CA VAL A 231 8.67 -14.85 0.08
C VAL A 231 9.55 -14.50 -1.11
N THR A 232 10.72 -13.89 -0.89
CA THR A 232 11.63 -13.51 -1.98
C THR A 232 12.21 -14.70 -2.74
N LYS A 233 12.24 -15.90 -2.14
CA LYS A 233 12.59 -17.13 -2.86
C LYS A 233 11.58 -17.51 -3.96
N GLN A 234 10.37 -16.96 -3.95
CA GLN A 234 9.34 -17.25 -4.96
C GLN A 234 9.47 -16.40 -6.23
N ASN A 235 10.50 -15.54 -6.33
CA ASN A 235 10.72 -14.70 -7.49
C ASN A 235 11.57 -15.32 -8.60
N ASP A 236 11.81 -16.63 -8.56
CA ASP A 236 12.56 -17.40 -9.56
C ASP A 236 13.91 -16.75 -9.96
N GLY A 237 14.60 -16.17 -8.99
CA GLY A 237 15.89 -15.50 -9.19
C GLY A 237 15.80 -14.05 -9.69
N TYR A 238 14.60 -13.49 -9.89
CA TYR A 238 14.45 -12.06 -10.21
C TYR A 238 14.77 -11.22 -8.98
N GLY A 239 16.03 -10.81 -8.87
CA GLY A 239 16.52 -9.99 -7.77
C GLY A 239 16.10 -8.51 -7.89
N TYR A 240 16.52 -7.73 -6.90
CA TYR A 240 16.30 -6.28 -6.91
C TYR A 240 16.81 -5.59 -8.19
N PRO A 241 18.01 -5.91 -8.74
CA PRO A 241 18.48 -5.29 -10.00
C PRO A 241 17.53 -5.57 -11.17
N THR A 242 17.02 -6.80 -11.32
CA THR A 242 16.05 -7.14 -12.38
C THR A 242 14.76 -6.33 -12.24
N LEU A 243 14.22 -6.25 -11.01
CA LEU A 243 13.03 -5.44 -10.74
C LEU A 243 13.27 -3.95 -11.01
N PHE A 244 14.42 -3.41 -10.62
CA PHE A 244 14.77 -2.00 -10.85
C PHE A 244 14.89 -1.70 -12.34
N ASN A 245 15.61 -2.55 -13.10
CA ASN A 245 15.75 -2.39 -14.55
C ASN A 245 14.39 -2.49 -15.25
N PHE A 246 13.56 -3.48 -14.88
CA PHE A 246 12.21 -3.65 -15.44
C PHE A 246 11.32 -2.43 -15.17
N ALA A 247 11.39 -1.85 -13.96
CA ALA A 247 10.48 -0.79 -13.54
C ALA A 247 10.88 0.61 -14.00
N PHE A 248 12.19 0.84 -14.22
CA PHE A 248 12.71 2.21 -14.38
C PHE A 248 13.63 2.42 -15.58
N MET A 249 14.11 1.34 -16.23
CA MET A 249 15.06 1.45 -17.35
C MET A 249 14.40 1.03 -18.66
N GLY A 250 13.90 2.00 -19.39
CA GLY A 250 13.27 1.79 -20.68
C GLY A 250 11.78 1.42 -20.62
N PRO A 251 11.19 1.01 -21.76
CA PRO A 251 9.81 0.54 -21.81
C PRO A 251 9.66 -0.82 -21.10
N PRO A 252 8.45 -1.15 -20.61
CA PRO A 252 8.20 -2.45 -19.97
C PRO A 252 8.62 -3.61 -20.88
N ALA A 253 9.49 -4.51 -20.39
CA ALA A 253 10.00 -5.65 -21.14
C ALA A 253 8.97 -6.80 -21.13
N PRO A 254 8.50 -7.29 -22.31
CA PRO A 254 7.59 -8.42 -22.35
C PRO A 254 8.27 -9.74 -21.92
N TYR A 255 9.59 -9.83 -22.01
CA TYR A 255 10.40 -10.97 -21.58
C TYR A 255 11.39 -10.56 -20.47
N PRO A 256 10.95 -10.51 -19.21
CA PRO A 256 11.80 -10.08 -18.10
C PRO A 256 13.05 -10.95 -17.86
N ALA A 257 13.02 -12.22 -18.27
CA ALA A 257 14.19 -13.11 -18.17
C ALA A 257 15.35 -12.66 -19.06
N ASP A 258 15.06 -11.93 -20.14
CA ASP A 258 16.05 -11.46 -21.10
C ASP A 258 16.62 -10.06 -20.74
N ILE A 259 16.20 -9.48 -19.62
CA ILE A 259 16.66 -8.16 -19.19
C ILE A 259 18.16 -8.21 -18.88
N VAL A 260 18.92 -7.43 -19.63
CA VAL A 260 20.33 -7.20 -19.34
C VAL A 260 20.44 -6.15 -18.25
N ILE A 261 21.02 -6.54 -17.10
CA ILE A 261 21.21 -5.63 -15.97
C ILE A 261 22.23 -4.58 -16.35
N SER A 262 21.87 -3.30 -16.28
CA SER A 262 22.80 -2.20 -16.55
C SER A 262 23.94 -2.17 -15.52
N THR A 263 25.15 -1.90 -16.01
CA THR A 263 26.34 -1.67 -15.20
C THR A 263 26.70 -0.19 -15.08
N GLN A 264 25.93 0.69 -15.72
CA GLN A 264 26.17 2.13 -15.73
C GLN A 264 25.49 2.81 -14.55
N LEU A 265 26.23 3.51 -13.71
CA LEU A 265 25.70 4.25 -12.55
C LEU A 265 24.65 5.29 -12.97
N GLY A 266 24.82 5.92 -14.14
CA GLY A 266 23.89 6.92 -14.67
C GLY A 266 22.46 6.38 -14.82
N ASP A 267 22.31 5.13 -15.27
CA ASP A 267 21.00 4.49 -15.44
C ASP A 267 20.27 4.29 -14.11
N TYR A 268 21.02 4.08 -13.02
CA TYR A 268 20.44 3.97 -11.68
C TYR A 268 20.11 5.34 -11.06
N LEU A 269 20.79 6.41 -11.46
CA LEU A 269 20.53 7.77 -10.96
C LEU A 269 19.40 8.48 -11.72
N ALA A 270 19.22 8.18 -13.00
CA ALA A 270 18.19 8.80 -13.85
C ALA A 270 16.76 8.68 -13.29
N PRO A 271 16.31 7.51 -12.77
CA PRO A 271 14.99 7.37 -12.14
C PRO A 271 14.78 8.29 -10.93
N TYR A 272 15.82 8.57 -10.15
CA TYR A 272 15.70 9.49 -9.01
C TYR A 272 15.55 10.95 -9.46
N TRP A 273 16.18 11.32 -10.57
CA TRP A 273 15.98 12.64 -11.17
C TRP A 273 14.56 12.80 -11.71
N ILE A 274 14.03 11.78 -12.36
CA ILE A 274 12.63 11.73 -12.82
C ILE A 274 11.68 11.83 -11.63
N LEU A 275 11.92 11.03 -10.58
CA LEU A 275 11.15 11.08 -9.34
C LEU A 275 11.14 12.49 -8.73
N PHE A 276 12.30 13.12 -8.61
CA PHE A 276 12.41 14.47 -8.04
C PHE A 276 11.55 15.49 -8.80
N ASN A 277 11.58 15.46 -10.14
CA ASN A 277 10.76 16.33 -10.97
C ASN A 277 9.25 16.00 -10.79
N ASN A 278 8.88 14.74 -10.76
CA ASN A 278 7.49 14.32 -10.58
C ASN A 278 6.95 14.69 -9.20
N LEU A 279 7.76 14.59 -8.14
CA LEU A 279 7.36 14.96 -6.79
C LEU A 279 6.96 16.43 -6.66
N ILE A 280 7.50 17.35 -7.47
CA ILE A 280 7.13 18.77 -7.47
C ILE A 280 5.63 18.94 -7.80
N PHE A 281 5.09 18.10 -8.70
CA PHE A 281 3.70 18.15 -9.16
C PHE A 281 2.79 17.12 -8.48
N HIS A 282 3.34 16.29 -7.59
CA HIS A 282 2.58 15.23 -6.95
C HIS A 282 1.71 15.78 -5.81
N SER A 283 0.41 15.42 -5.79
CA SER A 283 -0.56 15.94 -4.82
C SER A 283 -0.18 15.68 -3.35
N HIS A 284 0.46 14.56 -3.06
CA HIS A 284 0.90 14.22 -1.70
C HIS A 284 2.11 15.04 -1.25
N SER A 285 2.93 15.56 -2.16
CA SER A 285 4.15 16.33 -1.81
C SER A 285 3.83 17.55 -0.94
N VAL A 286 2.70 18.21 -1.20
CA VAL A 286 2.24 19.34 -0.37
C VAL A 286 2.02 18.91 1.08
N ILE A 287 1.48 17.70 1.30
CA ILE A 287 1.26 17.16 2.66
C ILE A 287 2.61 17.02 3.38
N TYR A 288 3.62 16.46 2.72
CA TYR A 288 4.95 16.26 3.30
C TYR A 288 5.68 17.58 3.57
N VAL A 289 5.62 18.54 2.64
CA VAL A 289 6.24 19.87 2.80
C VAL A 289 5.60 20.62 3.98
N VAL A 290 4.27 20.65 4.06
CA VAL A 290 3.54 21.29 5.16
C VAL A 290 3.86 20.62 6.49
N ALA A 291 3.97 19.29 6.50
CA ALA A 291 4.34 18.54 7.71
C ALA A 291 5.76 18.89 8.18
N LEU A 292 6.73 18.95 7.28
CA LEU A 292 8.11 19.36 7.62
C LEU A 292 8.18 20.79 8.15
N TYR A 293 7.44 21.70 7.54
CA TYR A 293 7.35 23.09 8.01
C TYR A 293 6.76 23.17 9.43
N LEU A 294 5.65 22.47 9.68
CA LEU A 294 5.05 22.40 11.02
C LEU A 294 5.95 21.71 12.04
N PHE A 295 6.66 20.67 11.62
CA PHE A 295 7.64 20.01 12.47
C PHE A 295 8.75 20.99 12.90
N TRP A 296 9.29 21.76 11.94
CA TRP A 296 10.31 22.77 12.22
C TRP A 296 9.81 23.84 13.19
N LEU A 297 8.58 24.33 13.02
CA LEU A 297 7.96 25.33 13.90
C LEU A 297 7.70 24.81 15.32
N LYS A 298 7.29 23.55 15.47
CA LYS A 298 6.80 22.97 16.73
C LYS A 298 7.77 22.01 17.41
N ARG A 299 9.01 21.87 16.93
CA ARG A 299 10.00 20.90 17.44
C ARG A 299 10.26 20.97 18.95
N GLY A 300 10.03 22.12 19.60
CA GLY A 300 10.15 22.30 21.05
C GLY A 300 8.87 22.05 21.86
N GLN A 301 7.73 21.73 21.23
CA GLN A 301 6.41 21.65 21.86
C GLN A 301 5.72 20.29 21.66
N MET A 302 6.48 19.22 21.41
CA MET A 302 5.92 17.91 21.11
C MET A 302 5.56 17.14 22.39
N GLU A 303 4.33 17.36 22.87
CA GLU A 303 3.85 16.77 24.14
C GLU A 303 3.48 15.28 23.98
N ASN A 304 2.92 14.85 22.85
CA ASN A 304 2.46 13.47 22.64
C ASN A 304 3.42 12.65 21.76
N GLN A 305 4.39 11.99 22.39
CA GLN A 305 5.41 11.17 21.73
C GLN A 305 4.79 10.04 20.85
N ALA A 306 3.76 9.35 21.34
CA ALA A 306 3.15 8.25 20.60
C ALA A 306 2.44 8.74 19.31
N GLU A 307 1.77 9.89 19.39
CA GLU A 307 1.14 10.53 18.25
C GLU A 307 2.17 11.03 17.23
N PHE A 308 3.24 11.67 17.71
CA PHE A 308 4.32 12.12 16.86
C PHE A 308 4.99 10.95 16.10
N HIS A 309 5.38 9.90 16.82
CA HIS A 309 6.03 8.74 16.18
C HIS A 309 5.07 7.99 15.25
N GLY A 310 3.81 7.77 15.67
CA GLY A 310 2.84 7.01 14.88
C GLY A 310 2.31 7.77 13.67
N LEU A 311 2.00 9.06 13.79
CA LEU A 311 1.36 9.80 12.70
C LEU A 311 2.35 10.55 11.81
N PHE A 312 3.55 10.86 12.29
CA PHE A 312 4.53 11.61 11.51
C PHE A 312 5.84 10.85 11.31
N ALA A 313 6.60 10.54 12.35
CA ALA A 313 7.98 10.08 12.22
C ALA A 313 8.10 8.76 11.45
N ILE A 314 7.38 7.71 11.88
CA ILE A 314 7.44 6.39 11.23
C ILE A 314 6.92 6.46 9.77
N PRO A 315 5.75 7.06 9.48
CA PRO A 315 5.28 7.21 8.10
C PRO A 315 6.23 8.01 7.22
N PHE A 316 6.82 9.08 7.74
CA PHE A 316 7.75 9.92 7.00
C PHE A 316 9.05 9.18 6.67
N ILE A 317 9.66 8.52 7.67
CA ILE A 317 10.89 7.75 7.48
C ILE A 317 10.63 6.56 6.54
N PHE A 318 9.48 5.88 6.66
CA PHE A 318 9.10 4.82 5.75
C PHE A 318 9.03 5.31 4.30
N THR A 319 8.33 6.41 4.04
CA THR A 319 8.22 6.96 2.69
C THR A 319 9.58 7.34 2.13
N THR A 320 10.41 8.02 2.91
CA THR A 320 11.76 8.40 2.49
C THR A 320 12.64 7.18 2.18
N ALA A 321 12.66 6.19 3.07
CA ALA A 321 13.43 4.96 2.87
C ALA A 321 12.94 4.16 1.65
N HIS A 322 11.62 4.08 1.45
CA HIS A 322 11.04 3.43 0.28
C HIS A 322 11.45 4.13 -1.02
N LEU A 323 11.34 5.46 -1.09
CA LEU A 323 11.73 6.24 -2.27
C LEU A 323 13.23 6.12 -2.57
N LEU A 324 14.07 6.02 -1.55
CA LEU A 324 15.52 5.78 -1.72
C LEU A 324 15.82 4.38 -2.26
N LEU A 325 15.02 3.37 -1.92
CA LEU A 325 15.19 2.02 -2.43
C LEU A 325 14.50 1.82 -3.79
N PHE A 326 13.32 2.40 -3.97
CA PHE A 326 12.49 2.22 -5.15
C PHE A 326 11.88 3.56 -5.55
N PRO A 327 12.49 4.30 -6.52
CA PRO A 327 12.11 5.67 -6.87
C PRO A 327 10.81 5.73 -7.69
N SER A 328 9.70 5.24 -7.13
CA SER A 328 8.38 5.26 -7.75
C SER A 328 7.51 6.35 -7.15
N ASP A 329 6.93 7.20 -8.01
CA ASP A 329 5.97 8.25 -7.65
C ASP A 329 4.53 7.75 -7.48
N HIS A 330 4.29 6.45 -7.57
CA HIS A 330 2.95 5.88 -7.41
C HIS A 330 2.39 6.11 -6.01
N TYR A 331 1.50 7.10 -5.85
CA TYR A 331 0.89 7.51 -4.56
C TYR A 331 0.21 6.36 -3.81
N ARG A 332 -0.27 5.32 -4.53
CA ARG A 332 -0.91 4.13 -3.93
C ARG A 332 -0.03 3.41 -2.90
N PHE A 333 1.29 3.50 -3.03
CA PHE A 333 2.23 2.91 -2.05
C PHE A 333 2.30 3.69 -0.75
N PHE A 334 1.95 4.97 -0.78
CA PHE A 334 2.11 5.92 0.31
C PHE A 334 0.78 6.44 0.88
N THR A 335 -0.37 5.90 0.44
CA THR A 335 -1.69 6.33 0.90
C THR A 335 -1.81 6.31 2.42
N PHE A 336 -1.31 5.25 3.09
CA PHE A 336 -1.32 5.18 4.55
C PHE A 336 -0.43 6.25 5.18
N SER A 337 0.78 6.48 4.66
CA SER A 337 1.71 7.48 5.18
C SER A 337 1.15 8.89 4.99
N ALA A 338 0.66 9.22 3.80
CA ALA A 338 0.06 10.52 3.50
C ALA A 338 -1.15 10.81 4.40
N SER A 339 -2.02 9.82 4.64
CA SER A 339 -3.19 9.96 5.51
C SER A 339 -2.80 10.19 6.98
N LEU A 340 -1.80 9.50 7.48
CA LEU A 340 -1.30 9.67 8.85
C LEU A 340 -0.61 11.02 9.04
N ILE A 341 0.21 11.43 8.10
CA ILE A 341 0.90 12.73 8.13
C ILE A 341 -0.13 13.87 8.03
N LEU A 342 -1.13 13.75 7.16
CA LEU A 342 -2.22 14.73 7.09
C LEU A 342 -3.01 14.79 8.41
N LEU A 343 -3.28 13.63 9.02
CA LEU A 343 -3.92 13.57 10.33
C LEU A 343 -3.07 14.26 11.41
N TRP A 344 -1.75 14.10 11.40
CA TRP A 344 -0.84 14.79 12.31
C TRP A 344 -0.88 16.32 12.12
N ILE A 345 -0.89 16.81 10.87
CA ILE A 345 -1.04 18.23 10.53
C ILE A 345 -2.33 18.77 11.15
N LEU A 346 -3.46 18.12 10.86
CA LEU A 346 -4.78 18.54 11.32
C LEU A 346 -4.87 18.54 12.85
N SER A 347 -4.34 17.52 13.51
CA SER A 347 -4.30 17.41 14.97
C SER A 347 -3.45 18.53 15.59
N SER A 348 -2.29 18.82 14.98
CA SER A 348 -1.40 19.88 15.43
C SER A 348 -2.03 21.27 15.31
N LEU A 349 -2.78 21.52 14.25
CA LEU A 349 -3.51 22.79 14.06
C LEU A 349 -4.72 22.92 15.01
N ALA A 350 -5.45 21.84 15.24
CA ALA A 350 -6.59 21.84 16.16
C ALA A 350 -6.17 22.18 17.60
N ARG A 351 -5.06 21.62 18.07
CA ARG A 351 -4.49 21.93 19.41
C ARG A 351 -4.05 23.39 19.53
N SER A 352 -3.42 23.95 18.53
CA SER A 352 -2.99 25.36 18.55
C SER A 352 -4.16 26.32 18.69
N ARG A 353 -5.32 26.02 18.12
CA ARG A 353 -6.55 26.84 18.27
C ARG A 353 -7.11 26.77 19.71
N GLN A 354 -7.02 25.62 20.36
CA GLN A 354 -7.50 25.46 21.74
C GLN A 354 -6.66 26.26 22.73
N ILE A 355 -5.34 26.33 22.53
CA ILE A 355 -4.42 27.10 23.39
C ILE A 355 -4.65 28.61 23.24
N ASN A 356 -4.93 29.09 22.02
CA ASN A 356 -5.09 30.52 21.71
C ASN A 356 -6.55 31.04 21.91
N SER A 357 -7.49 30.19 22.36
CA SER A 357 -8.85 30.63 22.65
C SER A 357 -8.89 31.37 24.00
N PRO A 358 -9.27 32.67 24.06
CA PRO A 358 -9.27 33.45 25.32
C PRO A 358 -10.31 33.00 26.34
N HIS A 359 -11.18 32.09 26.00
CA HIS A 359 -12.15 31.47 26.89
C HIS A 359 -11.77 30.03 27.18
N GLY A 360 -11.00 29.82 28.25
CA GLY A 360 -10.83 28.52 28.91
C GLY A 360 -12.17 28.00 29.46
N GLY A 361 -13.14 27.79 28.58
CA GLY A 361 -14.50 27.37 28.86
C GLY A 361 -14.75 25.94 28.42
N LYS A 362 -14.81 25.03 29.39
CA LYS A 362 -15.50 23.71 29.41
C LYS A 362 -15.73 23.06 28.04
N ALA A 363 -14.91 22.08 27.76
CA ALA A 363 -15.15 21.13 26.66
C ALA A 363 -16.56 20.53 26.81
N PHE A 364 -17.42 20.77 25.81
CA PHE A 364 -18.63 19.97 25.62
C PHE A 364 -18.21 18.63 25.07
N TYR A 365 -18.25 17.60 25.90
CA TYR A 365 -18.11 16.20 25.53
C TYR A 365 -19.46 15.61 25.06
#